data_153b5e77ece302b99bd691a097b4cb2b
#
_entry.id   153b5e77ece302b99bd691a097b4cb2b
#
_cell.length_a   1.000
_cell.length_b   1.000
_cell.length_c   1.000
_cell.angle_alpha   90.00
_cell.angle_beta   90.00
_cell.angle_gamma   90.00
#
_symmetry.space_group_name_H-M   'P 1'
#
loop_
_entity.id
_entity.type
_entity.pdbx_description
1 polymer ?
#
loop_
_entity_poly.entity_id
_entity_poly.type
_entity_poly.pdbx_seq_one_letter_code
_entity_poly.pdbx_strand_id
1 'polypeptide(L)'
;VIMTIALSLATFMQVLDSTIANVAIPTIAGNLGSSLSQGTWVITSFGVANAISIPITGWLAKRVGEVKLFLWSTTAFAIASWACGVSNSLTMLIFFRVIQGIVAGPLIPLSQSLLLSNYPPAKRSIALALWSMTVIVAPICGPILGGYISDNYHWGWIFFINVPIGV
;
A
#
# COMPACT_ATOMS: atom_id res chain seq x y z
N VAL A 1 -12.62 1.94 -18.55
CA VAL A 1 -12.70 0.63 -17.87
C VAL A 1 -11.32 0.20 -17.40
N ILE A 2 -10.32 0.12 -18.28
CA ILE A 2 -8.94 -0.28 -17.90
C ILE A 2 -8.36 0.64 -16.82
N MET A 3 -8.56 1.93 -16.97
CA MET A 3 -8.07 2.92 -16.01
C MET A 3 -8.71 2.73 -14.63
N THR A 4 -10.01 2.49 -14.57
CA THR A 4 -10.72 2.24 -13.31
C THR A 4 -10.19 1.00 -12.62
N ILE A 5 -9.94 -0.06 -13.37
CA ILE A 5 -9.35 -1.30 -12.84
C ILE A 5 -7.94 -1.04 -12.28
N ALA A 6 -7.10 -0.32 -13.03
CA ALA A 6 -5.75 0.02 -12.59
C ALA A 6 -5.75 0.85 -11.31
N LEU A 7 -6.58 1.88 -11.24
CA LEU A 7 -6.72 2.74 -10.06
C LEU A 7 -7.23 1.95 -8.85
N SER A 8 -8.20 1.08 -9.07
CA SER A 8 -8.76 0.25 -8.02
C SER A 8 -7.76 -0.79 -7.50
N LEU A 9 -6.98 -1.40 -8.41
CA LEU A 9 -5.94 -2.35 -8.03
C LEU A 9 -4.82 -1.70 -7.21
N ALA A 10 -4.38 -0.50 -7.60
CA ALA A 10 -3.36 0.22 -6.86
C ALA A 10 -3.83 0.58 -5.45
N THR A 11 -5.07 1.05 -5.33
CA THR A 11 -5.68 1.34 -4.02
C THR A 11 -5.85 0.07 -3.18
N PHE A 12 -6.32 -1.00 -3.80
CA PHE A 12 -6.44 -2.31 -3.15
C PHE A 12 -5.10 -2.79 -2.61
N MET A 13 -4.06 -2.69 -3.42
CA MET A 13 -2.69 -3.05 -3.04
C MET A 13 -2.23 -2.27 -1.80
N GLN A 14 -2.43 -0.96 -1.79
CA GLN A 14 -2.02 -0.12 -0.67
C GLN A 14 -2.79 -0.45 0.62
N VAL A 15 -4.11 -0.57 0.53
CA VAL A 15 -4.95 -0.87 1.70
C VAL A 15 -4.70 -2.30 2.20
N LEU A 16 -4.53 -3.24 1.28
CA LEU A 16 -4.18 -4.61 1.61
C LEU A 16 -2.84 -4.68 2.35
N ASP A 17 -1.83 -3.97 1.86
CA ASP A 17 -0.51 -3.91 2.50
C ASP A 17 -0.60 -3.36 3.93
N SER A 18 -1.40 -2.31 4.12
CA SER A 18 -1.60 -1.71 5.44
C SER A 18 -2.20 -2.69 6.45
N THR A 19 -3.10 -3.54 6.01
CA THR A 19 -3.84 -4.45 6.88
C THR A 19 -3.20 -5.83 7.02
N ILE A 20 -2.56 -6.32 5.98
CA ILE A 20 -1.94 -7.65 5.98
C ILE A 20 -0.75 -7.72 6.94
N ALA A 21 0.00 -6.64 7.06
CA ALA A 21 1.15 -6.56 7.95
C ALA A 21 0.76 -6.70 9.42
N ASN A 22 -0.43 -6.26 9.81
CA ASN A 22 -0.91 -6.33 11.20
C ASN A 22 -0.94 -7.76 11.73
N VAL A 23 -1.37 -8.71 10.91
CA VAL A 23 -1.49 -10.12 11.32
C VAL A 23 -0.13 -10.80 11.40
N ALA A 24 0.81 -10.35 10.60
CA ALA A 24 2.14 -10.93 10.49
C ALA A 24 3.13 -10.41 11.53
N ILE A 25 2.80 -9.38 12.32
CA ILE A 25 3.73 -8.79 13.29
C ILE A 25 4.35 -9.81 14.24
N PRO A 26 3.59 -10.71 14.90
CA PRO A 26 4.21 -11.70 15.79
C PRO A 26 5.24 -12.58 15.07
N THR A 27 4.94 -13.00 13.85
CA THR A 27 5.84 -13.81 13.04
C THR A 27 7.09 -13.03 12.63
N ILE A 28 6.91 -11.78 12.19
CA ILE A 28 8.02 -10.90 11.80
C ILE A 28 8.94 -10.63 12.99
N ALA A 29 8.38 -10.23 14.13
CA ALA A 29 9.14 -9.95 15.33
C ALA A 29 9.90 -11.18 15.82
N GLY A 30 9.27 -12.34 15.80
CA GLY A 30 9.89 -13.60 16.20
C GLY A 30 11.06 -13.97 15.28
N ASN A 31 10.88 -13.88 13.97
CA ASN A 31 11.91 -14.23 12.99
C ASN A 31 13.09 -13.25 12.98
N LEU A 32 12.86 -12.00 13.32
CA LEU A 32 13.90 -10.96 13.37
C LEU A 32 14.49 -10.79 14.78
N GLY A 33 14.08 -11.62 15.74
CA GLY A 33 14.60 -11.57 17.11
C GLY A 33 14.22 -10.31 17.88
N SER A 34 13.07 -9.73 17.58
CA SER A 34 12.57 -8.49 18.18
C SER A 34 11.37 -8.73 19.07
N SER A 35 11.09 -7.79 19.99
CA SER A 35 9.85 -7.82 20.78
C SER A 35 8.64 -7.44 19.95
N LEU A 36 7.44 -7.78 20.46
CA LEU A 36 6.18 -7.35 19.81
C LEU A 36 6.09 -5.83 19.76
N SER A 37 6.52 -5.12 20.78
CA SER A 37 6.53 -3.66 20.80
C SER A 37 7.43 -3.08 19.70
N GLN A 38 8.59 -3.68 19.45
CA GLN A 38 9.48 -3.28 18.36
C GLN A 38 8.87 -3.66 16.99
N GLY A 39 8.20 -4.81 16.90
CA GLY A 39 7.54 -5.26 15.68
C GLY A 39 6.42 -4.33 15.22
N THR A 40 5.73 -3.66 16.15
CA THR A 40 4.67 -2.70 15.79
C THR A 40 5.19 -1.48 15.02
N TRP A 41 6.48 -1.17 15.12
CA TRP A 41 7.09 -0.10 14.33
C TRP A 41 7.00 -0.34 12.83
N VAL A 42 6.87 -1.57 12.39
CA VAL A 42 6.65 -1.91 10.99
C VAL A 42 5.39 -1.24 10.45
N ILE A 43 4.33 -1.21 11.26
CA ILE A 43 3.06 -0.55 10.90
C ILE A 43 3.14 0.94 11.17
N THR A 44 3.64 1.33 12.33
CA THR A 44 3.69 2.73 12.77
C THR A 44 4.55 3.58 11.83
N SER A 45 5.72 3.07 11.41
CA SER A 45 6.60 3.77 10.48
C SER A 45 5.93 4.03 9.14
N PHE A 46 5.24 3.03 8.61
CA PHE A 46 4.46 3.17 7.37
C PHE A 46 3.34 4.21 7.54
N GLY A 47 2.56 4.09 8.61
CA GLY A 47 1.42 4.96 8.87
C GLY A 47 1.82 6.43 9.05
N VAL A 48 2.90 6.70 9.78
CA VAL A 48 3.41 8.06 9.98
C VAL A 48 3.94 8.64 8.67
N ALA A 49 4.75 7.88 7.93
CA ALA A 49 5.28 8.31 6.64
C ALA A 49 4.16 8.59 5.63
N ASN A 50 3.15 7.74 5.60
CA ASN A 50 1.97 7.90 4.76
C ASN A 50 1.19 9.17 5.13
N ALA A 51 0.96 9.40 6.41
CA ALA A 51 0.26 10.57 6.91
C ALA A 51 0.98 11.88 6.57
N ILE A 52 2.31 11.90 6.63
CA ILE A 52 3.14 13.05 6.26
C ILE A 52 3.09 13.28 4.75
N SER A 53 3.07 12.22 3.96
CA SER A 53 3.11 12.28 2.50
C SER A 53 1.79 12.73 1.88
N ILE A 54 0.65 12.43 2.48
CA ILE A 54 -0.68 12.76 1.94
C ILE A 54 -0.84 14.27 1.66
N PRO A 55 -0.54 15.19 2.58
CA PRO A 55 -0.69 16.62 2.30
C PRO A 55 0.21 17.15 1.17
N ILE A 56 1.35 16.51 0.94
CA ILE A 56 2.32 16.92 -0.07
C ILE A 56 1.86 16.52 -1.48
N THR A 57 0.94 15.57 -1.58
CA THR A 57 0.43 15.02 -2.85
C THR A 57 -0.07 16.11 -3.81
N GLY A 58 -0.87 17.06 -3.30
CA GLY A 58 -1.42 18.13 -4.15
C GLY A 58 -0.35 18.99 -4.79
N TRP A 59 0.67 19.34 -4.03
CA TRP A 59 1.81 20.11 -4.53
C TRP A 59 2.62 19.35 -5.57
N LEU A 60 2.91 18.08 -5.29
CA LEU A 60 3.65 17.22 -6.21
C LEU A 60 2.87 16.97 -7.50
N ALA A 61 1.56 16.77 -7.41
CA ALA A 61 0.69 16.55 -8.56
C ALA A 61 0.70 17.75 -9.51
N LYS A 62 0.74 18.96 -8.97
CA LYS A 62 0.85 20.19 -9.78
C LYS A 62 2.21 20.32 -10.46
N ARG A 63 3.28 19.81 -9.84
CA ARG A 63 4.64 19.90 -10.41
C ARG A 63 4.92 18.84 -11.45
N VAL A 64 4.53 17.61 -11.16
CA VAL A 64 4.92 16.44 -11.97
C VAL A 64 3.80 16.01 -12.92
N GLY A 65 2.55 16.27 -12.54
CA GLY A 65 1.36 15.75 -13.21
C GLY A 65 0.80 14.52 -12.46
N GLU A 66 -0.52 14.43 -12.42
CA GLU A 66 -1.21 13.39 -11.63
C GLU A 66 -0.88 11.98 -12.14
N VAL A 67 -0.91 11.76 -13.45
CA VAL A 67 -0.66 10.43 -14.05
C VAL A 67 0.78 9.98 -13.79
N LYS A 68 1.75 10.86 -14.03
CA LYS A 68 3.16 10.54 -13.77
C LYS A 68 3.41 10.24 -12.30
N LEU A 69 2.88 11.08 -11.42
CA LEU A 69 3.06 10.89 -9.97
C LEU A 69 2.43 9.57 -9.53
N PHE A 70 1.25 9.23 -10.04
CA PHE A 70 0.58 7.97 -9.73
C PHE A 70 1.41 6.76 -10.19
N LEU A 71 1.92 6.79 -11.43
CA LEU A 71 2.73 5.71 -11.98
C LEU A 71 4.05 5.55 -11.22
N TRP A 72 4.72 6.66 -10.91
CA TRP A 72 5.96 6.61 -10.14
C TRP A 72 5.72 6.10 -8.72
N SER A 73 4.65 6.54 -8.07
CA SER A 73 4.28 6.09 -6.73
C SER A 73 3.96 4.61 -6.69
N THR A 74 3.20 4.11 -7.65
CA THR A 74 2.85 2.69 -7.75
C THR A 74 4.09 1.83 -7.98
N THR A 75 4.96 2.23 -8.90
CA THR A 75 6.21 1.52 -9.18
C THR A 75 7.14 1.52 -7.97
N ALA A 76 7.31 2.68 -7.35
CA ALA A 76 8.15 2.82 -6.16
C ALA A 76 7.59 2.02 -4.98
N PHE A 77 6.25 1.98 -4.83
CA PHE A 77 5.59 1.18 -3.80
C PHE A 77 5.88 -0.32 -4.00
N ALA A 78 5.76 -0.81 -5.23
CA ALA A 78 6.07 -2.21 -5.54
C ALA A 78 7.53 -2.55 -5.26
N ILE A 79 8.47 -1.68 -5.65
CA ILE A 79 9.89 -1.86 -5.38
C ILE A 79 10.18 -1.84 -3.88
N ALA A 80 9.62 -0.90 -3.14
CA ALA A 80 9.77 -0.79 -1.70
C ALA A 80 9.17 -2.01 -0.98
N SER A 81 8.04 -2.51 -1.47
CA SER A 81 7.41 -3.72 -0.95
C SER A 81 8.31 -4.95 -1.15
N TRP A 82 8.90 -5.09 -2.31
CA TRP A 82 9.89 -6.15 -2.55
C TRP A 82 11.08 -6.04 -1.59
N ALA A 83 11.59 -4.83 -1.41
CA ALA A 83 12.69 -4.57 -0.48
C ALA A 83 12.32 -4.94 0.96
N CYS A 84 11.08 -4.67 1.37
CA CYS A 84 10.57 -5.09 2.68
C CYS A 84 10.60 -6.62 2.80
N GLY A 85 10.19 -7.32 1.76
CA GLY A 85 10.14 -8.79 1.76
C GLY A 85 11.51 -9.45 1.86
N VAL A 86 12.57 -8.82 1.36
CA VAL A 86 13.95 -9.34 1.42
C VAL A 86 14.73 -8.83 2.62
N SER A 87 14.13 -8.04 3.50
CA SER A 87 14.80 -7.48 4.67
C SER A 87 15.25 -8.57 5.66
N ASN A 88 16.46 -8.43 6.19
CA ASN A 88 17.06 -9.39 7.11
C ASN A 88 17.07 -8.92 8.56
N SER A 89 16.69 -7.67 8.82
CA SER A 89 16.65 -7.10 10.17
C SER A 89 15.44 -6.21 10.32
N LEU A 90 15.02 -5.99 11.57
CA LEU A 90 13.91 -5.10 11.87
C LEU A 90 14.21 -3.66 11.44
N THR A 91 15.42 -3.18 11.66
CA THR A 91 15.84 -1.83 11.28
C THR A 91 15.74 -1.63 9.77
N MET A 92 16.22 -2.59 8.99
CA MET A 92 16.12 -2.58 7.53
C MET A 92 14.67 -2.59 7.06
N LEU A 93 13.84 -3.43 7.67
CA LEU A 93 12.41 -3.51 7.36
C LEU A 93 11.70 -2.18 7.65
N ILE A 94 11.95 -1.57 8.80
CA ILE A 94 11.38 -0.27 9.18
C ILE A 94 11.81 0.82 8.19
N PHE A 95 13.08 0.84 7.80
CA PHE A 95 13.60 1.79 6.82
C PHE A 95 12.81 1.71 5.49
N PHE A 96 12.63 0.51 4.97
CA PHE A 96 11.86 0.32 3.73
C PHE A 96 10.37 0.60 3.90
N ARG A 97 9.82 0.37 5.09
CA ARG A 97 8.43 0.74 5.40
C ARG A 97 8.23 2.26 5.40
N VAL A 98 9.21 3.02 5.86
CA VAL A 98 9.16 4.49 5.78
C VAL A 98 9.13 4.94 4.32
N ILE A 99 10.00 4.39 3.48
CA ILE A 99 10.02 4.68 2.04
C ILE A 99 8.68 4.30 1.39
N GLN A 100 8.17 3.13 1.70
CA GLN A 100 6.90 2.63 1.18
C GLN A 100 5.73 3.53 1.60
N GLY A 101 5.72 4.01 2.84
CA GLY A 101 4.71 4.94 3.34
C GLY A 101 4.74 6.28 2.62
N ILE A 102 5.93 6.81 2.36
CA ILE A 102 6.09 8.08 1.64
C ILE A 102 5.52 7.97 0.22
N VAL A 103 5.86 6.90 -0.51
CA VAL A 103 5.38 6.73 -1.88
C VAL A 103 3.92 6.28 -1.95
N ALA A 104 3.38 5.72 -0.89
CA ALA A 104 1.98 5.30 -0.81
C ALA A 104 1.02 6.49 -0.62
N GLY A 105 1.49 7.58 -0.01
CA GLY A 105 0.65 8.75 0.28
C GLY A 105 -0.16 9.27 -0.90
N PRO A 106 0.43 9.43 -2.09
CA PRO A 106 -0.29 9.90 -3.27
C PRO A 106 -1.32 8.93 -3.85
N LEU A 107 -1.25 7.63 -3.57
CA LEU A 107 -2.03 6.62 -4.29
C LEU A 107 -3.54 6.80 -4.12
N ILE A 108 -4.04 6.95 -2.91
CA ILE A 108 -5.49 7.10 -2.68
C ILE A 108 -6.02 8.43 -3.21
N PRO A 109 -5.43 9.59 -2.84
CA PRO A 109 -5.92 10.88 -3.37
C PRO A 109 -5.87 10.96 -4.89
N LEU A 110 -4.79 10.48 -5.51
CA LEU A 110 -4.65 10.49 -6.96
C LEU A 110 -5.60 9.52 -7.64
N SER A 111 -5.86 8.36 -7.04
CA SER A 111 -6.86 7.42 -7.58
C SER A 111 -8.22 8.07 -7.70
N GLN A 112 -8.66 8.77 -6.64
CA GLN A 112 -9.94 9.47 -6.64
C GLN A 112 -9.94 10.62 -7.64
N SER A 113 -8.90 11.42 -7.68
CA SER A 113 -8.77 12.58 -8.57
C SER A 113 -8.80 12.15 -10.04
N LEU A 114 -8.02 11.13 -10.41
CA LEU A 114 -7.97 10.60 -11.77
C LEU A 114 -9.29 9.95 -12.17
N LEU A 115 -9.94 9.25 -11.24
CA LEU A 115 -11.23 8.63 -11.50
C LEU A 115 -12.28 9.68 -11.82
N LEU A 116 -12.38 10.74 -11.00
CA LEU A 116 -13.32 11.82 -11.19
C LEU A 116 -13.06 12.61 -12.49
N SER A 117 -11.79 12.77 -12.87
CA SER A 117 -11.40 13.50 -14.08
C SER A 117 -11.77 12.76 -15.37
N ASN A 118 -11.84 11.43 -15.33
CA ASN A 118 -12.02 10.59 -16.51
C ASN A 118 -13.46 10.10 -16.70
N TYR A 119 -14.37 10.38 -15.76
CA TYR A 119 -15.78 9.98 -15.88
C TYR A 119 -16.67 11.20 -16.08
N PRO A 120 -17.74 11.07 -16.89
CA PRO A 120 -18.77 12.11 -16.99
C PRO A 120 -19.42 12.36 -15.64
N PRO A 121 -19.88 13.58 -15.33
CA PRO A 121 -20.50 13.89 -14.02
C PRO A 121 -21.62 12.93 -13.62
N ALA A 122 -22.41 12.44 -14.60
CA ALA A 122 -23.52 11.52 -14.34
C ALA A 122 -23.05 10.14 -13.85
N LYS A 123 -21.82 9.73 -14.18
CA LYS A 123 -21.27 8.41 -13.83
C LYS A 123 -20.26 8.43 -12.69
N ARG A 124 -19.93 9.61 -12.17
CA ARG A 124 -18.92 9.74 -11.09
C ARG A 124 -19.30 9.01 -9.81
N SER A 125 -20.57 9.07 -9.44
CA SER A 125 -21.06 8.39 -8.23
C SER A 125 -20.89 6.87 -8.33
N ILE A 126 -21.20 6.30 -9.49
CA ILE A 126 -21.04 4.86 -9.72
C ILE A 126 -19.56 4.46 -9.70
N ALA A 127 -18.70 5.26 -10.34
CA ALA A 127 -17.27 5.02 -10.37
C ALA A 127 -16.66 5.05 -8.97
N LEU A 128 -17.04 6.04 -8.16
CA LEU A 128 -16.59 6.14 -6.76
C LEU A 128 -17.13 5.00 -5.91
N ALA A 129 -18.36 4.57 -6.14
CA ALA A 129 -18.94 3.44 -5.42
C ALA A 129 -18.16 2.15 -5.70
N LEU A 130 -17.83 1.88 -6.95
CA LEU A 130 -17.03 0.71 -7.34
C LEU A 130 -15.62 0.77 -6.74
N TRP A 131 -14.99 1.93 -6.79
CA TRP A 131 -13.68 2.15 -6.17
C TRP A 131 -13.74 1.94 -4.65
N SER A 132 -14.77 2.45 -3.99
CA SER A 132 -14.96 2.32 -2.54
C SER A 132 -15.13 0.87 -2.11
N MET A 133 -15.79 0.04 -2.93
CA MET A 133 -15.91 -1.39 -2.65
C MET A 133 -14.52 -2.05 -2.54
N THR A 134 -13.58 -1.65 -3.37
CA THR A 134 -12.21 -2.16 -3.31
C THR A 134 -11.55 -1.81 -1.96
N VAL A 135 -11.75 -0.58 -1.50
CA VAL A 135 -11.22 -0.11 -0.21
C VAL A 135 -11.83 -0.88 0.97
N ILE A 136 -13.09 -1.27 0.85
CA ILE A 136 -13.76 -2.05 1.91
C ILE A 136 -13.32 -3.51 1.91
N VAL A 137 -13.15 -4.10 0.73
CA VAL A 137 -12.77 -5.52 0.59
C VAL A 137 -11.34 -5.78 1.04
N ALA A 138 -10.42 -4.87 0.77
CA ALA A 138 -9.01 -5.04 1.09
C ALA A 138 -8.75 -5.32 2.57
N PRO A 139 -9.35 -4.60 3.55
CA PRO A 139 -9.16 -4.91 4.97
C PRO A 139 -9.71 -6.27 5.39
N ILE A 140 -10.69 -6.80 4.65
CA ILE A 140 -11.22 -8.14 4.90
C ILE A 140 -10.24 -9.20 4.39
N CYS A 141 -9.66 -8.98 3.21
CA CYS A 141 -8.69 -9.89 2.62
C CYS A 141 -7.35 -9.89 3.36
N GLY A 142 -6.96 -8.76 3.95
CA GLY A 142 -5.66 -8.59 4.62
C GLY A 142 -5.40 -9.64 5.70
N PRO A 143 -6.24 -9.73 6.74
CA PRO A 143 -6.06 -10.73 7.80
C PRO A 143 -6.11 -12.17 7.30
N ILE A 144 -6.98 -12.47 6.34
CA ILE A 144 -7.13 -13.81 5.78
C ILE A 144 -5.84 -14.23 5.06
N LEU A 145 -5.37 -13.39 4.13
CA LEU A 145 -4.15 -13.65 3.38
C LEU A 145 -2.91 -13.59 4.28
N GLY A 146 -2.86 -12.63 5.19
CA GLY A 146 -1.75 -12.47 6.11
C GLY A 146 -1.58 -13.66 7.05
N GLY A 147 -2.69 -14.14 7.60
CA GLY A 147 -2.68 -15.34 8.44
C GLY A 147 -2.23 -16.57 7.67
N TYR A 148 -2.80 -16.80 6.50
CA TYR A 148 -2.44 -17.94 5.65
C TYR A 148 -0.97 -17.91 5.25
N ILE A 149 -0.48 -16.76 4.80
CA ILE A 149 0.93 -16.62 4.36
C ILE A 149 1.88 -16.77 5.55
N SER A 150 1.56 -16.16 6.69
CA SER A 150 2.41 -16.24 7.89
C SER A 150 2.51 -17.66 8.43
N ASP A 151 1.43 -18.45 8.33
CA ASP A 151 1.39 -19.82 8.84
C ASP A 151 2.06 -20.84 7.91
N ASN A 152 2.04 -20.60 6.59
CA ASN A 152 2.44 -21.58 5.58
C ASN A 152 3.69 -21.20 4.79
N TYR A 153 4.07 -19.90 4.79
CA TYR A 153 5.19 -19.38 4.01
C TYR A 153 6.02 -18.42 4.85
N HIS A 154 7.16 -18.00 4.30
CA HIS A 154 7.98 -16.96 4.90
C HIS A 154 7.18 -15.64 4.96
N TRP A 155 7.30 -14.90 6.07
CA TRP A 155 6.56 -13.66 6.26
C TRP A 155 6.79 -12.62 5.14
N GLY A 156 7.95 -12.66 4.50
CA GLY A 156 8.27 -11.75 3.39
C GLY A 156 7.29 -11.82 2.22
N TRP A 157 6.59 -12.92 2.05
CA TRP A 157 5.61 -13.07 0.98
C TRP A 157 4.43 -12.12 1.11
N ILE A 158 4.12 -11.62 2.31
CA ILE A 158 3.07 -10.61 2.48
C ILE A 158 3.42 -9.32 1.73
N PHE A 159 4.70 -9.04 1.57
CA PHE A 159 5.18 -7.88 0.82
C PHE A 159 5.36 -8.21 -0.66
N PHE A 160 5.77 -9.42 -0.98
CA PHE A 160 6.00 -9.85 -2.36
C PHE A 160 4.73 -9.90 -3.20
N ILE A 161 3.56 -10.13 -2.61
CA ILE A 161 2.30 -10.17 -3.34
C ILE A 161 1.94 -8.82 -3.97
N ASN A 162 2.50 -7.72 -3.46
CA ASN A 162 2.28 -6.39 -4.01
C ASN A 162 3.04 -6.18 -5.33
N VAL A 163 4.10 -6.93 -5.58
CA VAL A 163 4.92 -6.77 -6.79
C VAL A 163 4.12 -7.10 -8.05
N PRO A 164 3.46 -8.27 -8.16
CA PRO A 164 2.63 -8.55 -9.34
C PRO A 164 1.47 -7.57 -9.52
N ILE A 165 0.88 -7.10 -8.42
CA ILE A 165 -0.25 -6.18 -8.47
C ILE A 165 0.21 -4.79 -8.95
N GLY A 166 1.41 -4.36 -8.51
CA GLY A 166 1.97 -3.06 -8.85
C GLY A 166 2.55 -2.95 -10.27
N VAL A 167 2.77 -4.08 -10.94
CA VAL A 167 3.29 -4.15 -12.31
C VAL A 167 2.14 -4.30 -13.29
#